data_2ea3086ff95c68700d92f12355333929
#
_entry.id   2ea3086ff95c68700d92f12355333929
#
_cell.length_a   1.000
_cell.length_b   1.000
_cell.length_c   1.000
_cell.angle_alpha   90.00
_cell.angle_beta   90.00
_cell.angle_gamma   90.00
#
_symmetry.space_group_name_H-M   'P 1'
#
loop_
_entity.id
_entity.type
_entity.pdbx_description
1 polymer ?
#
loop_
_entity_poly.entity_id
_entity_poly.type
_entity_poly.pdbx_seq_one_letter_code
_entity_poly.pdbx_strand_id
1 'polypeptide(L)'
;MLRIIAKIVFWFLAISLGAVVLFRFVPPPITLTMLFDQNGITKDWTPLSRIDRNMVAAAIAAEDGKFCSHNGFDTAAIEQAMARNARGERLRGGSTISQQTAKNVFLWQGEGFSRYARKGLEVWFT
;
A
#
# COMPACT_ATOMS: atom_id res chain seq x y z
N MET A 1 5.19 33.14 2.16
CA MET A 1 5.40 31.89 1.45
C MET A 1 5.78 30.73 2.40
N LEU A 2 6.85 30.82 3.17
CA LEU A 2 7.31 29.77 4.11
C LEU A 2 6.23 29.33 5.12
N ARG A 3 5.48 30.27 5.71
CA ARG A 3 4.39 29.98 6.66
C ARG A 3 3.23 29.18 6.03
N ILE A 4 2.95 29.40 4.75
CA ILE A 4 1.89 28.67 4.02
C ILE A 4 2.35 27.24 3.77
N ILE A 5 3.59 27.06 3.29
CA ILE A 5 4.19 25.73 3.08
C ILE A 5 4.21 24.95 4.40
N ALA A 6 4.66 25.56 5.48
CA ALA A 6 4.68 24.93 6.79
C ALA A 6 3.28 24.47 7.25
N LYS A 7 2.24 25.27 7.03
CA LYS A 7 0.85 24.88 7.33
C LYS A 7 0.39 23.72 6.46
N ILE A 8 0.69 23.72 5.16
CA ILE A 8 0.33 22.61 4.26
C ILE A 8 0.99 21.31 4.72
N VAL A 9 2.30 21.35 5.00
CA VAL A 9 3.04 20.19 5.50
C VAL A 9 2.48 19.71 6.83
N PHE A 10 2.24 20.62 7.77
CA PHE A 10 1.66 20.27 9.07
C PHE A 10 0.31 19.55 8.93
N TRP A 11 -0.61 20.11 8.13
CA TRP A 11 -1.92 19.49 7.94
C TRP A 11 -1.85 18.16 7.18
N PHE A 12 -0.95 18.04 6.20
CA PHE A 12 -0.70 16.79 5.52
C PHE A 12 -0.25 15.69 6.51
N LEU A 13 0.72 16.00 7.36
CA LEU A 13 1.21 15.08 8.39
C LEU A 13 0.11 14.72 9.40
N ALA A 14 -0.60 15.72 9.91
CA ALA A 14 -1.66 15.51 10.90
C ALA A 14 -2.81 14.65 10.35
N ILE A 15 -3.28 14.93 9.13
CA ILE A 15 -4.37 14.20 8.49
C ILE A 15 -3.93 12.78 8.13
N SER A 16 -2.74 12.60 7.55
CA SER A 16 -2.24 11.28 7.16
C SER A 16 -2.03 10.38 8.37
N LEU A 17 -1.39 10.86 9.43
CA LEU A 17 -1.21 10.11 10.67
C LEU A 17 -2.56 9.80 11.35
N GLY A 18 -3.45 10.78 11.40
CA GLY A 18 -4.81 10.59 11.92
C GLY A 18 -5.57 9.52 11.16
N ALA A 19 -5.48 9.50 9.82
CA ALA A 19 -6.10 8.49 8.98
C ALA A 19 -5.51 7.08 9.21
N VAL A 20 -4.19 6.96 9.34
CA VAL A 20 -3.53 5.68 9.66
C VAL A 20 -4.01 5.14 11.01
N VAL A 21 -4.05 5.99 12.04
CA VAL A 21 -4.54 5.60 13.37
C VAL A 21 -6.02 5.24 13.32
N LEU A 22 -6.86 6.02 12.64
CA LEU A 22 -8.28 5.76 12.51
C LEU A 22 -8.54 4.41 11.83
N PHE A 23 -7.91 4.15 10.68
CA PHE A 23 -8.13 2.93 9.90
C PHE A 23 -7.51 1.68 10.51
N ARG A 24 -6.73 1.81 11.58
CA ARG A 24 -6.35 0.69 12.45
C ARG A 24 -7.56 0.08 13.17
N PHE A 25 -8.56 0.90 13.49
CA PHE A 25 -9.72 0.49 14.31
C PHE A 25 -11.02 0.45 13.52
N VAL A 26 -11.14 1.29 12.51
CA VAL A 26 -12.37 1.43 11.69
C VAL A 26 -12.03 1.09 10.23
N PRO A 27 -12.75 0.16 9.60
CA PRO A 27 -12.55 -0.13 8.19
C PRO A 27 -12.75 1.12 7.35
N PRO A 28 -11.86 1.42 6.37
CA PRO A 28 -12.04 2.57 5.51
C PRO A 28 -13.39 2.47 4.77
N PRO A 29 -14.27 3.49 4.87
CA PRO A 29 -15.61 3.42 4.27
C PRO A 29 -15.53 3.39 2.75
N ILE A 30 -14.62 4.17 2.18
CA ILE A 30 -14.35 4.26 0.75
C ILE A 30 -12.88 4.64 0.55
N THR A 31 -12.28 4.17 -0.54
CA THR A 31 -10.90 4.50 -0.93
C THR A 31 -10.88 5.09 -2.33
N LEU A 32 -9.81 5.81 -2.68
CA LEU A 32 -9.63 6.31 -4.05
C LEU A 32 -9.56 5.16 -5.06
N THR A 33 -8.96 4.03 -4.68
CA THR A 33 -8.95 2.83 -5.51
C THR A 33 -10.36 2.34 -5.84
N MET A 34 -11.27 2.33 -4.86
CA MET A 34 -12.68 1.95 -5.09
C MET A 34 -13.42 2.96 -5.96
N LEU A 35 -13.17 4.26 -5.77
CA LEU A 35 -13.83 5.33 -6.54
C LEU A 35 -13.49 5.27 -8.03
N PHE A 36 -12.25 4.88 -8.37
CA PHE A 36 -11.77 4.83 -9.75
C PHE A 36 -11.82 3.42 -10.35
N ASP A 37 -12.42 2.45 -9.66
CA ASP A 37 -12.60 1.10 -10.20
C ASP A 37 -13.69 1.10 -11.28
N GLN A 38 -13.36 0.62 -12.46
CA GLN A 38 -14.28 0.55 -13.61
C GLN A 38 -15.46 -0.40 -13.38
N ASN A 39 -15.30 -1.36 -12.46
CA ASN A 39 -16.35 -2.32 -12.10
C ASN A 39 -17.28 -1.79 -11.00
N GLY A 40 -17.08 -0.55 -10.57
CA GLY A 40 -17.85 0.06 -9.49
C GLY A 40 -17.35 -0.31 -8.09
N ILE A 41 -18.01 0.26 -7.09
CA ILE A 41 -17.61 0.05 -5.69
C ILE A 41 -18.25 -1.26 -5.19
N THR A 42 -17.41 -2.25 -4.93
CA THR A 42 -17.79 -3.47 -4.22
C THR A 42 -17.00 -3.55 -2.93
N LYS A 43 -17.69 -3.63 -1.80
CA LYS A 43 -17.07 -3.75 -0.48
C LYS A 43 -17.87 -4.70 0.39
N ASP A 44 -17.22 -5.80 0.76
CA ASP A 44 -17.70 -6.71 1.79
C ASP A 44 -16.58 -6.87 2.84
N TRP A 45 -16.73 -6.16 3.95
CA TRP A 45 -15.73 -6.15 5.00
C TRP A 45 -15.87 -7.37 5.90
N THR A 46 -14.89 -8.25 5.81
CA THR A 46 -14.80 -9.42 6.68
C THR A 46 -13.66 -9.21 7.69
N PRO A 47 -13.93 -9.21 9.01
CA PRO A 47 -12.88 -9.07 10.01
C PRO A 47 -11.93 -10.28 9.96
N LEU A 48 -10.65 -10.07 10.22
CA LEU A 48 -9.60 -11.09 10.13
C LEU A 48 -9.92 -12.34 10.97
N SER A 49 -10.63 -12.18 12.09
CA SER A 49 -11.06 -13.29 12.95
C SER A 49 -12.06 -14.25 12.29
N ARG A 50 -12.71 -13.84 11.19
CA ARG A 50 -13.63 -14.67 10.40
C ARG A 50 -13.03 -15.20 9.10
N ILE A 51 -11.78 -14.84 8.80
CA ILE A 51 -11.07 -15.35 7.64
C ILE A 51 -10.32 -16.62 8.05
N ASP A 52 -10.42 -17.66 7.23
CA ASP A 52 -9.70 -18.90 7.47
C ASP A 52 -8.19 -18.67 7.54
N ARG A 53 -7.54 -19.27 8.53
CA ARG A 53 -6.09 -19.11 8.76
C ARG A 53 -5.25 -19.58 7.58
N ASN A 54 -5.70 -20.61 6.87
CA ASN A 54 -5.00 -21.11 5.69
C ASN A 54 -5.06 -20.09 4.54
N MET A 55 -6.17 -19.35 4.40
CA MET A 55 -6.28 -18.26 3.44
C MET A 55 -5.28 -17.14 3.77
N VAL A 56 -5.19 -16.75 5.05
CA VAL A 56 -4.23 -15.75 5.50
C VAL A 56 -2.79 -16.20 5.23
N ALA A 57 -2.47 -17.45 5.58
CA ALA A 57 -1.14 -18.03 5.34
C ALA A 57 -0.82 -18.10 3.83
N ALA A 58 -1.78 -18.50 3.00
CA ALA A 58 -1.62 -18.55 1.55
C ALA A 58 -1.37 -17.16 0.95
N ALA A 59 -2.11 -16.14 1.39
CA ALA A 59 -1.92 -14.77 0.94
C ALA A 59 -0.52 -14.24 1.32
N ILE A 60 -0.07 -14.47 2.56
CA ILE A 60 1.28 -14.10 2.99
C ILE A 60 2.34 -14.84 2.15
N ALA A 61 2.20 -16.14 1.96
CA ALA A 61 3.16 -16.93 1.20
C ALA A 61 3.25 -16.50 -0.29
N ALA A 62 2.11 -16.11 -0.87
CA ALA A 62 2.04 -15.71 -2.28
C ALA A 62 2.56 -14.28 -2.53
N GLU A 63 2.19 -13.33 -1.66
CA GLU A 63 2.43 -11.90 -1.86
C GLU A 63 3.68 -11.40 -1.14
N ASP A 64 3.98 -11.95 0.04
CA ASP A 64 5.03 -11.42 0.91
C ASP A 64 5.51 -12.49 1.91
N GLY A 65 6.20 -13.49 1.42
CA GLY A 65 6.64 -14.64 2.22
C GLY A 65 7.52 -14.31 3.43
N LYS A 66 8.01 -13.07 3.53
CA LYS A 66 8.80 -12.56 4.65
C LYS A 66 8.07 -11.51 5.49
N PHE A 67 6.75 -11.42 5.37
CA PHE A 67 5.92 -10.41 6.03
C PHE A 67 6.24 -10.21 7.52
N CYS A 68 6.50 -11.28 8.25
CA CYS A 68 6.83 -11.22 9.68
C CYS A 68 8.31 -10.89 10.00
N SER A 69 9.17 -10.75 8.99
CA SER A 69 10.60 -10.54 9.17
C SER A 69 11.13 -9.20 8.67
N HIS A 70 10.26 -8.33 8.15
CA HIS A 70 10.60 -6.98 7.75
C HIS A 70 9.63 -5.93 8.34
N ASN A 71 10.04 -4.67 8.33
CA ASN A 71 9.24 -3.53 8.82
C ASN A 71 8.62 -2.75 7.66
N GLY A 72 7.71 -3.38 6.93
CA GLY A 72 7.01 -2.76 5.80
C GLY A 72 7.70 -2.90 4.44
N PHE A 73 9.03 -3.02 4.39
CA PHE A 73 9.81 -3.13 3.15
C PHE A 73 10.71 -4.37 3.18
N ASP A 74 10.59 -5.26 2.20
CA ASP A 74 11.56 -6.30 1.92
C ASP A 74 12.58 -5.78 0.88
N THR A 75 13.65 -5.15 1.35
CA THR A 75 14.70 -4.59 0.49
C THR A 75 15.37 -5.65 -0.37
N ALA A 76 15.57 -6.87 0.16
CA ALA A 76 16.15 -7.97 -0.59
C ALA A 76 15.24 -8.43 -1.74
N ALA A 77 13.92 -8.48 -1.52
CA ALA A 77 12.97 -8.79 -2.59
C ALA A 77 12.92 -7.69 -3.66
N ILE A 78 13.01 -6.42 -3.25
CA ILE A 78 13.07 -5.28 -4.17
C ILE A 78 14.33 -5.37 -5.05
N GLU A 79 15.51 -5.59 -4.47
CA GLU A 79 16.79 -5.74 -5.19
C GLU A 79 16.73 -6.92 -6.18
N GLN A 80 16.21 -8.08 -5.74
CA GLN A 80 16.05 -9.24 -6.61
C GLN A 80 15.08 -8.98 -7.77
N ALA A 81 13.96 -8.29 -7.51
CA ALA A 81 13.01 -7.92 -8.54
C ALA A 81 13.64 -6.97 -9.57
N MET A 82 14.39 -5.96 -9.11
CA MET A 82 15.12 -5.04 -9.99
C MET A 82 16.15 -5.77 -10.85
N ALA A 83 16.95 -6.66 -10.25
CA ALA A 83 17.96 -7.43 -10.98
C ALA A 83 17.36 -8.36 -12.04
N ARG A 84 16.24 -9.02 -11.76
CA ARG A 84 15.52 -9.87 -12.73
C ARG A 84 14.91 -9.05 -13.86
N ASN A 85 14.26 -7.94 -13.53
CA ASN A 85 13.65 -7.04 -14.49
C ASN A 85 14.70 -6.45 -15.46
N ALA A 86 15.90 -6.12 -14.93
CA ALA A 86 17.02 -5.65 -15.76
C ALA A 86 17.57 -6.72 -16.72
N ARG A 87 17.40 -8.00 -16.41
CA ARG A 87 17.79 -9.12 -17.28
C ARG A 87 16.70 -9.50 -18.30
N GLY A 88 15.59 -8.77 -18.32
CA GLY A 88 14.47 -9.08 -19.24
C GLY A 88 13.70 -10.34 -18.87
N GLU A 89 13.85 -10.85 -17.65
CA GLU A 89 13.04 -11.96 -17.11
C GLU A 89 11.59 -11.50 -16.91
N ARG A 90 10.67 -12.46 -16.70
CA ARG A 90 9.27 -12.16 -16.40
C ARG A 90 9.19 -11.15 -15.25
N LEU A 91 8.52 -10.03 -15.50
CA LEU A 91 8.34 -8.96 -14.50
C LEU A 91 7.82 -9.54 -13.19
N ARG A 92 8.59 -9.36 -12.12
CA ARG A 92 8.17 -9.66 -10.76
C ARG A 92 8.03 -8.37 -9.95
N GLY A 93 6.97 -8.30 -9.16
CA GLY A 93 6.82 -7.26 -8.15
C GLY A 93 7.65 -7.58 -6.91
N GLY A 94 8.25 -6.56 -6.32
CA GLY A 94 8.91 -6.64 -4.99
C GLY A 94 8.14 -5.85 -3.94
N SER A 95 6.82 -5.65 -4.13
CA SER A 95 6.00 -4.89 -3.18
C SER A 95 5.48 -5.82 -2.08
N THR A 96 5.61 -5.37 -0.84
CA THR A 96 5.10 -6.06 0.35
C THR A 96 3.60 -5.88 0.52
N ILE A 97 2.98 -6.69 1.38
CA ILE A 97 1.57 -6.51 1.79
C ILE A 97 1.35 -5.12 2.39
N SER A 98 2.29 -4.61 3.20
CA SER A 98 2.22 -3.25 3.76
C SER A 98 2.16 -2.18 2.69
N GLN A 99 3.02 -2.24 1.67
CA GLN A 99 3.02 -1.31 0.54
C GLN A 99 1.74 -1.41 -0.29
N GLN A 100 1.23 -2.62 -0.52
CA GLN A 100 -0.03 -2.82 -1.22
C GLN A 100 -1.21 -2.25 -0.43
N THR A 101 -1.22 -2.41 0.89
CA THR A 101 -2.22 -1.84 1.79
C THR A 101 -2.16 -0.31 1.75
N ALA A 102 -0.97 0.28 1.90
CA ALA A 102 -0.76 1.73 1.80
C ALA A 102 -1.30 2.29 0.48
N LYS A 103 -0.98 1.64 -0.64
CA LYS A 103 -1.50 2.00 -1.96
C LYS A 103 -3.04 1.96 -2.02
N ASN A 104 -3.63 0.85 -1.62
CA ASN A 104 -5.06 0.62 -1.83
C ASN A 104 -5.96 1.41 -0.87
N VAL A 105 -5.46 1.72 0.34
CA VAL A 105 -6.23 2.45 1.35
C VAL A 105 -6.08 3.96 1.19
N PHE A 106 -4.87 4.47 0.98
CA PHE A 106 -4.58 5.91 1.06
C PHE A 106 -4.30 6.56 -0.29
N LEU A 107 -3.96 5.77 -1.31
CA LEU A 107 -3.49 6.28 -2.59
C LEU A 107 -4.39 5.80 -3.75
N TRP A 108 -3.94 5.95 -4.96
CA TRP A 108 -4.67 5.62 -6.19
C TRP A 108 -3.96 4.56 -7.03
N GLN A 109 -4.67 3.97 -7.98
CA GLN A 109 -4.07 3.14 -9.02
C GLN A 109 -3.45 4.06 -10.07
N GLY A 110 -2.13 4.09 -10.14
CA GLY A 110 -1.39 4.97 -11.05
C GLY A 110 -0.68 4.20 -12.14
N GLU A 111 -0.69 4.75 -13.35
CA GLU A 111 0.08 4.28 -14.49
C GLU A 111 1.04 5.37 -14.96
N GLY A 112 2.03 5.01 -15.76
CA GLY A 112 3.00 5.95 -16.32
C GLY A 112 3.72 6.76 -15.23
N PHE A 113 3.85 8.07 -15.44
CA PHE A 113 4.56 8.96 -14.53
C PHE A 113 3.90 9.06 -13.14
N SER A 114 2.57 9.01 -13.07
CA SER A 114 1.85 9.08 -11.79
C SER A 114 2.19 7.91 -10.85
N ARG A 115 2.62 6.77 -11.38
CA ARG A 115 3.10 5.62 -10.61
C ARG A 115 4.35 5.96 -9.79
N TYR A 116 5.28 6.75 -10.32
CA TYR A 116 6.50 7.11 -9.59
C TYR A 116 6.21 8.06 -8.44
N ALA A 117 5.34 9.06 -8.66
CA ALA A 117 4.90 9.97 -7.61
C ALA A 117 4.17 9.19 -6.48
N ARG A 118 3.28 8.28 -6.85
CA ARG A 118 2.59 7.41 -5.91
C ARG A 118 3.56 6.52 -5.12
N LYS A 119 4.58 5.94 -5.76
CA LYS A 119 5.61 5.13 -5.07
C LYS A 119 6.34 5.92 -3.99
N GLY A 120 6.61 7.20 -4.21
CA GLY A 120 7.16 8.08 -3.18
C GLY A 120 6.22 8.24 -1.97
N LEU A 121 4.92 8.39 -2.23
CA LEU A 121 3.91 8.49 -1.16
C LEU A 121 3.66 7.13 -0.46
N GLU A 122 3.79 6.00 -1.16
CA GLU A 122 3.72 4.67 -0.53
C GLU A 122 4.75 4.54 0.59
N VAL A 123 5.96 5.08 0.40
CA VAL A 123 7.01 5.05 1.44
C VAL A 123 6.55 5.74 2.73
N TRP A 124 5.79 6.81 2.62
CA TRP A 124 5.26 7.53 3.78
C TRP A 124 4.20 6.73 4.54
N PHE A 125 3.32 6.02 3.82
CA PHE A 125 2.20 5.28 4.43
C PHE A 125 2.55 3.83 4.81
N THR A 126 3.69 3.31 4.39
CA THR A 126 4.19 1.98 4.73
C THR A 126 4.93 1.96 6.05
#